data_a92e38a47439a39c6350b944b4da7fc4
#
_entry.id   a92e38a47439a39c6350b944b4da7fc4
#
_cell.length_a   1.000
_cell.length_b   1.000
_cell.length_c   1.000
_cell.angle_alpha   90.00
_cell.angle_beta   90.00
_cell.angle_gamma   90.00
#
_symmetry.space_group_name_H-M   'P 1'
#
loop_
_entity.id
_entity.type
_entity.pdbx_description
1 polymer ?
#
loop_
_entity_poly.entity_id
_entity_poly.type
_entity_poly.pdbx_seq_one_letter_code
_entity_poly.pdbx_strand_id
1 'polypeptide(L)'
;MVVDDEPDNLDLLYRTFRRDFHVFKADGALNALKILETEGEMAVIISDQRMPLMNGTEFLSKTVDRFPDTIRILLTGYTDVEDLVEAINSGKVFKYITKPWNPEHLKAIVQQASDTYRILKQRTNELSRALRREELFNVVTTGIRESLDYSSMLQTVVTSIGRNFKATACILQPVDSDQLLPDSFSYQADAQTPILALPNTESILHKVLESHKTEIVHDKTDGHPSVYLVVPLICQQQVMAVLSLYQQGSKQPWTPEDIQLIESVGEQAALAISQAKLYQSTLLMAQQMRDELQVARQIQNNLLRQRWPDVEGARVQAHCYPAREVGGDFFEVYVHPQGDVWLAVGDVSGKGVPAALFMASAISILRRELAQEISPAPEVVMRNLNSIMSDDLFSTNCFITMVLARYTPASRQLVYANSGHIYPIVWSHREVVQQKAAQKKNLTVEPNYLQVRGVPLGILPSWRANSGTLTLSSGDIVLLISDGITEATVIDTMGSSNCAKNGEPRTNSMLGSSGLWQLVIEEPTPFDLTNLLAHIRERTNNVQEDDQTILSLEVL
;
A
#
# COMPACT_ATOMS: atom_id res chain seq x y z
N MET A 1 -36.97 -17.59 -42.13
CA MET A 1 -37.48 -16.92 -43.33
C MET A 1 -37.19 -17.78 -44.55
N VAL A 2 -38.08 -17.84 -45.53
CA VAL A 2 -37.88 -18.51 -46.85
C VAL A 2 -37.99 -17.48 -47.97
N VAL A 3 -37.08 -17.54 -48.95
CA VAL A 3 -36.94 -16.56 -50.03
C VAL A 3 -36.76 -17.30 -51.36
N ASP A 4 -37.72 -17.13 -52.25
CA ASP A 4 -37.74 -17.75 -53.59
C ASP A 4 -38.63 -16.89 -54.49
N ASP A 5 -38.25 -16.61 -55.73
CA ASP A 5 -39.04 -15.81 -56.65
C ASP A 5 -40.14 -16.62 -57.35
N GLU A 6 -40.07 -17.95 -57.28
CA GLU A 6 -41.14 -18.83 -57.78
C GLU A 6 -42.22 -19.09 -56.69
N PRO A 7 -43.47 -18.66 -56.89
CA PRO A 7 -44.55 -18.83 -55.90
C PRO A 7 -44.77 -20.25 -55.44
N ASP A 8 -44.65 -21.23 -56.35
CA ASP A 8 -44.85 -22.65 -56.09
C ASP A 8 -43.78 -23.19 -55.13
N ASN A 9 -42.51 -22.81 -55.30
CA ASN A 9 -41.41 -23.15 -54.40
C ASN A 9 -41.61 -22.51 -53.03
N LEU A 10 -41.96 -21.23 -53.01
CA LEU A 10 -42.20 -20.48 -51.78
C LEU A 10 -43.36 -21.10 -50.96
N ASP A 11 -44.43 -21.51 -51.61
CA ASP A 11 -45.56 -22.20 -50.96
C ASP A 11 -45.18 -23.60 -50.48
N LEU A 12 -44.39 -24.33 -51.22
CA LEU A 12 -43.89 -25.65 -50.81
C LEU A 12 -43.01 -25.54 -49.58
N LEU A 13 -42.07 -24.61 -49.55
CA LEU A 13 -41.20 -24.35 -48.40
C LEU A 13 -42.03 -23.91 -47.17
N TYR A 14 -43.01 -23.02 -47.37
CA TYR A 14 -43.91 -22.58 -46.29
C TYR A 14 -44.71 -23.76 -45.70
N ARG A 15 -45.30 -24.59 -46.54
CA ARG A 15 -46.06 -25.79 -46.08
C ARG A 15 -45.16 -26.77 -45.34
N THR A 16 -43.89 -26.89 -45.73
CA THR A 16 -42.92 -27.79 -45.13
C THR A 16 -42.56 -27.38 -43.71
N PHE A 17 -42.46 -26.06 -43.43
CA PHE A 17 -41.96 -25.55 -42.15
C PHE A 17 -43.01 -24.95 -41.21
N ARG A 18 -44.20 -24.55 -41.69
CA ARG A 18 -45.22 -23.81 -40.89
C ARG A 18 -45.72 -24.52 -39.64
N ARG A 19 -45.54 -25.84 -39.54
CA ARG A 19 -45.97 -26.62 -38.35
C ARG A 19 -44.96 -26.53 -37.22
N ASP A 20 -43.70 -26.41 -37.55
CA ASP A 20 -42.59 -26.50 -36.61
C ASP A 20 -41.95 -25.13 -36.33
N PHE A 21 -42.15 -24.13 -37.25
CA PHE A 21 -41.54 -22.81 -37.19
C PHE A 21 -42.55 -21.71 -37.55
N HIS A 22 -42.26 -20.49 -37.05
CA HIS A 22 -42.89 -19.27 -37.54
C HIS A 22 -42.16 -18.82 -38.84
N VAL A 23 -42.83 -18.92 -39.97
CA VAL A 23 -42.21 -18.77 -41.31
C VAL A 23 -42.63 -17.47 -41.96
N PHE A 24 -41.66 -16.61 -42.22
CA PHE A 24 -41.79 -15.44 -43.09
C PHE A 24 -41.51 -15.83 -44.54
N LYS A 25 -42.36 -15.37 -45.49
CA LYS A 25 -42.18 -15.58 -46.90
C LYS A 25 -41.73 -14.29 -47.59
N ALA A 26 -40.76 -14.38 -48.49
CA ALA A 26 -40.33 -13.27 -49.34
C ALA A 26 -40.23 -13.78 -50.79
N ASP A 27 -40.81 -13.06 -51.70
CA ASP A 27 -40.83 -13.33 -53.13
C ASP A 27 -39.58 -12.85 -53.86
N GLY A 28 -38.52 -12.56 -53.12
CA GLY A 28 -37.23 -12.16 -53.65
C GLY A 28 -36.36 -11.44 -52.61
N ALA A 29 -35.10 -11.25 -52.96
CA ALA A 29 -34.07 -10.69 -52.06
C ALA A 29 -34.42 -9.30 -51.51
N LEU A 30 -34.99 -8.41 -52.33
CA LEU A 30 -35.32 -7.05 -51.87
C LEU A 30 -36.47 -7.04 -50.87
N ASN A 31 -37.48 -7.89 -51.04
CA ASN A 31 -38.57 -8.04 -50.09
C ASN A 31 -38.06 -8.72 -48.77
N ALA A 32 -37.19 -9.69 -48.87
CA ALA A 32 -36.54 -10.32 -47.72
C ALA A 32 -35.78 -9.32 -46.88
N LEU A 33 -35.03 -8.37 -47.47
CA LEU A 33 -34.33 -7.31 -46.74
C LEU A 33 -35.32 -6.37 -46.00
N LYS A 34 -36.44 -6.02 -46.61
CA LYS A 34 -37.48 -5.21 -45.97
C LYS A 34 -38.10 -5.93 -44.77
N ILE A 35 -38.39 -7.21 -44.90
CA ILE A 35 -38.91 -8.01 -43.78
C ILE A 35 -37.88 -8.06 -42.64
N LEU A 36 -36.59 -8.21 -42.91
CA LEU A 36 -35.53 -8.19 -41.92
C LEU A 36 -35.39 -6.81 -41.22
N GLU A 37 -35.74 -5.72 -41.93
CA GLU A 37 -35.77 -4.36 -41.36
C GLU A 37 -36.91 -4.16 -40.38
N THR A 38 -38.09 -4.75 -40.66
CA THR A 38 -39.30 -4.59 -39.85
C THR A 38 -39.43 -5.61 -38.72
N GLU A 39 -39.13 -6.87 -38.97
CA GLU A 39 -39.32 -8.00 -38.06
C GLU A 39 -38.03 -8.36 -37.29
N GLY A 40 -36.87 -7.86 -37.77
CA GLY A 40 -35.60 -8.11 -37.12
C GLY A 40 -34.93 -9.43 -37.52
N GLU A 41 -34.09 -9.93 -36.61
CA GLU A 41 -33.24 -11.11 -36.85
C GLU A 41 -34.03 -12.41 -36.98
N MET A 42 -33.67 -13.23 -37.94
CA MET A 42 -34.25 -14.56 -38.19
C MET A 42 -33.25 -15.64 -37.77
N ALA A 43 -33.77 -16.71 -37.12
CA ALA A 43 -32.90 -17.84 -36.73
C ALA A 43 -32.26 -18.52 -37.95
N VAL A 44 -33.07 -18.74 -38.96
CA VAL A 44 -32.64 -19.39 -40.22
C VAL A 44 -33.21 -18.66 -41.43
N ILE A 45 -32.36 -18.40 -42.43
CA ILE A 45 -32.79 -17.90 -43.73
C ILE A 45 -32.46 -18.96 -44.74
N ILE A 46 -33.49 -19.33 -45.53
CA ILE A 46 -33.38 -20.23 -46.66
C ILE A 46 -33.64 -19.41 -47.91
N SER A 47 -32.67 -19.30 -48.81
CA SER A 47 -32.80 -18.50 -50.02
C SER A 47 -32.54 -19.32 -51.28
N ASP A 48 -33.32 -19.09 -52.30
CA ASP A 48 -32.94 -19.54 -53.66
C ASP A 48 -31.71 -18.81 -54.14
N GLN A 49 -30.92 -19.45 -55.01
CA GLN A 49 -29.73 -18.85 -55.62
C GLN A 49 -30.10 -17.94 -56.81
N ARG A 50 -31.03 -18.37 -57.66
CA ARG A 50 -31.35 -17.63 -58.89
C ARG A 50 -32.60 -16.79 -58.71
N MET A 51 -32.44 -15.56 -58.29
CA MET A 51 -33.53 -14.59 -58.14
C MET A 51 -33.28 -13.36 -58.99
N PRO A 52 -34.34 -12.71 -59.53
CA PRO A 52 -34.21 -11.45 -60.24
C PRO A 52 -33.60 -10.34 -59.38
N LEU A 53 -32.83 -9.45 -59.99
CA LEU A 53 -32.21 -8.24 -59.38
C LEU A 53 -31.08 -8.50 -58.40
N MET A 54 -31.14 -9.56 -57.60
CA MET A 54 -30.13 -9.90 -56.60
C MET A 54 -30.16 -11.41 -56.36
N ASN A 55 -29.05 -12.09 -56.57
CA ASN A 55 -28.95 -13.53 -56.36
C ASN A 55 -28.88 -13.88 -54.86
N GLY A 56 -29.07 -15.18 -54.53
CA GLY A 56 -29.12 -15.64 -53.14
C GLY A 56 -27.83 -15.40 -52.35
N THR A 57 -26.69 -15.61 -52.99
CA THR A 57 -25.37 -15.37 -52.35
C THR A 57 -25.12 -13.92 -52.05
N GLU A 58 -25.48 -13.00 -52.95
CA GLU A 58 -25.39 -11.56 -52.70
C GLU A 58 -26.34 -11.11 -51.57
N PHE A 59 -27.57 -11.63 -51.59
CA PHE A 59 -28.55 -11.36 -50.54
C PHE A 59 -28.06 -11.81 -49.16
N LEU A 60 -27.67 -13.09 -49.05
CA LEU A 60 -27.19 -13.64 -47.79
C LEU A 60 -25.94 -12.92 -47.27
N SER A 61 -25.03 -12.53 -48.15
CA SER A 61 -23.84 -11.74 -47.81
C SER A 61 -24.19 -10.41 -47.14
N LYS A 62 -25.24 -9.70 -47.59
CA LYS A 62 -25.68 -8.43 -47.01
C LYS A 62 -26.29 -8.58 -45.61
N THR A 63 -26.67 -9.78 -45.22
CA THR A 63 -27.23 -10.06 -43.88
C THR A 63 -26.15 -10.40 -42.84
N VAL A 64 -24.89 -10.68 -43.25
CA VAL A 64 -23.84 -11.17 -42.36
C VAL A 64 -23.51 -10.17 -41.25
N ASP A 65 -23.21 -8.94 -41.64
CA ASP A 65 -22.75 -7.90 -40.72
C ASP A 65 -23.86 -7.46 -39.74
N ARG A 66 -25.12 -7.46 -40.21
CA ARG A 66 -26.24 -7.01 -39.41
C ARG A 66 -26.82 -8.10 -38.48
N PHE A 67 -26.77 -9.34 -38.93
CA PHE A 67 -27.31 -10.52 -38.24
C PHE A 67 -26.30 -11.67 -38.23
N PRO A 68 -25.19 -11.53 -37.49
CA PRO A 68 -24.08 -12.52 -37.55
C PRO A 68 -24.50 -13.91 -37.09
N ASP A 69 -25.40 -14.02 -36.12
CA ASP A 69 -25.85 -15.31 -35.55
C ASP A 69 -26.83 -16.06 -36.47
N THR A 70 -27.48 -15.36 -37.41
CA THR A 70 -28.44 -15.99 -38.34
C THR A 70 -27.79 -17.08 -39.17
N ILE A 71 -28.40 -18.28 -39.24
CA ILE A 71 -27.92 -19.39 -40.04
C ILE A 71 -28.49 -19.30 -41.45
N ARG A 72 -27.63 -19.34 -42.46
CA ARG A 72 -27.94 -19.10 -43.87
C ARG A 72 -27.83 -20.36 -44.66
N ILE A 73 -28.90 -20.76 -45.35
CA ILE A 73 -29.00 -21.94 -46.20
C ILE A 73 -29.35 -21.50 -47.61
N LEU A 74 -28.62 -22.00 -48.59
CA LEU A 74 -28.84 -21.71 -50.00
C LEU A 74 -29.43 -22.88 -50.74
N LEU A 75 -30.47 -22.66 -51.53
CA LEU A 75 -31.04 -23.65 -52.45
C LEU A 75 -30.49 -23.37 -53.84
N THR A 76 -30.00 -24.41 -54.54
CA THR A 76 -29.33 -24.22 -55.84
C THR A 76 -29.57 -25.36 -56.79
N GLY A 77 -29.46 -25.08 -58.11
CA GLY A 77 -29.43 -26.10 -59.19
C GLY A 77 -28.05 -26.70 -59.38
N TYR A 78 -27.92 -27.75 -60.16
CA TYR A 78 -26.66 -28.48 -60.40
C TYR A 78 -25.53 -27.71 -61.11
N THR A 79 -25.79 -26.51 -61.64
CA THR A 79 -24.86 -25.77 -62.53
C THR A 79 -24.04 -24.67 -61.87
N ASP A 80 -24.20 -24.38 -60.56
CA ASP A 80 -23.68 -23.17 -59.92
C ASP A 80 -22.58 -23.46 -58.86
N VAL A 81 -21.80 -24.52 -59.04
CA VAL A 81 -20.93 -25.10 -58.00
C VAL A 81 -19.69 -24.24 -57.69
N GLU A 82 -19.14 -23.48 -58.62
CA GLU A 82 -17.90 -22.72 -58.41
C GLU A 82 -18.13 -21.49 -57.50
N ASP A 83 -19.18 -20.70 -57.70
CA ASP A 83 -19.54 -19.54 -56.89
C ASP A 83 -19.97 -19.93 -55.45
N LEU A 84 -20.47 -21.16 -55.30
CA LEU A 84 -20.91 -21.72 -54.02
C LEU A 84 -19.76 -22.08 -53.10
N VAL A 85 -18.65 -22.58 -53.62
CA VAL A 85 -17.46 -22.96 -52.86
C VAL A 85 -16.85 -21.73 -52.20
N GLU A 86 -16.83 -20.60 -52.86
CA GLU A 86 -16.32 -19.34 -52.33
C GLU A 86 -17.23 -18.79 -51.23
N ALA A 87 -18.56 -18.83 -51.40
CA ALA A 87 -19.52 -18.39 -50.40
C ALA A 87 -19.49 -19.22 -49.09
N ILE A 88 -19.23 -20.52 -49.19
CA ILE A 88 -19.06 -21.41 -48.03
C ILE A 88 -17.71 -21.17 -47.35
N ASN A 89 -16.63 -21.10 -48.10
CA ASN A 89 -15.28 -20.88 -47.57
C ASN A 89 -15.13 -19.52 -46.90
N SER A 90 -15.89 -18.51 -47.36
CA SER A 90 -15.96 -17.20 -46.71
C SER A 90 -16.88 -17.14 -45.45
N GLY A 91 -17.50 -18.27 -45.09
CA GLY A 91 -18.38 -18.37 -43.88
C GLY A 91 -19.74 -17.67 -44.05
N LYS A 92 -20.09 -17.21 -45.27
CA LYS A 92 -21.34 -16.48 -45.52
C LYS A 92 -22.56 -17.37 -45.62
N VAL A 93 -22.39 -18.65 -45.93
CA VAL A 93 -23.45 -19.66 -46.07
C VAL A 93 -23.09 -20.89 -45.22
N PHE A 94 -24.02 -21.33 -44.38
CA PHE A 94 -23.85 -22.50 -43.54
C PHE A 94 -23.89 -23.81 -44.34
N LYS A 95 -24.84 -23.90 -45.26
CA LYS A 95 -25.02 -25.08 -46.10
C LYS A 95 -25.77 -24.72 -47.38
N TYR A 96 -25.46 -25.45 -48.47
CA TYR A 96 -26.28 -25.43 -49.67
C TYR A 96 -27.02 -26.74 -49.85
N ILE A 97 -28.14 -26.71 -50.54
CA ILE A 97 -29.00 -27.86 -50.83
C ILE A 97 -29.36 -27.78 -52.31
N THR A 98 -29.13 -28.91 -53.02
CA THR A 98 -29.40 -28.98 -54.46
C THR A 98 -30.89 -29.28 -54.71
N LYS A 99 -31.46 -28.58 -55.71
CA LYS A 99 -32.80 -28.85 -56.25
C LYS A 99 -32.75 -30.02 -57.20
N PRO A 100 -33.72 -31.01 -57.16
CA PRO A 100 -34.83 -31.10 -56.23
C PRO A 100 -34.41 -31.64 -54.87
N TRP A 101 -34.93 -31.07 -53.78
CA TRP A 101 -34.64 -31.50 -52.42
C TRP A 101 -35.65 -32.53 -51.87
N ASN A 102 -35.18 -33.33 -50.94
CA ASN A 102 -36.05 -34.19 -50.15
C ASN A 102 -36.58 -33.39 -48.94
N PRO A 103 -37.93 -33.28 -48.76
CA PRO A 103 -38.52 -32.52 -47.66
C PRO A 103 -38.08 -32.94 -46.24
N GLU A 104 -37.92 -34.22 -45.97
CA GLU A 104 -37.46 -34.71 -44.65
C GLU A 104 -35.99 -34.38 -44.41
N HIS A 105 -35.15 -34.51 -45.46
CA HIS A 105 -33.75 -34.12 -45.35
C HIS A 105 -33.59 -32.60 -45.15
N LEU A 106 -34.39 -31.78 -45.82
CA LEU A 106 -34.40 -30.33 -45.66
C LEU A 106 -34.86 -29.94 -44.27
N LYS A 107 -35.89 -30.60 -43.71
CA LYS A 107 -36.32 -30.38 -42.32
C LYS A 107 -35.22 -30.70 -41.33
N ALA A 108 -34.50 -31.82 -41.47
CA ALA A 108 -33.40 -32.18 -40.59
C ALA A 108 -32.29 -31.12 -40.59
N ILE A 109 -31.95 -30.58 -41.75
CA ILE A 109 -30.95 -29.51 -41.88
C ILE A 109 -31.41 -28.21 -41.22
N VAL A 110 -32.67 -27.82 -41.41
CA VAL A 110 -33.22 -26.61 -40.80
C VAL A 110 -33.34 -26.76 -39.30
N GLN A 111 -33.68 -27.95 -38.80
CA GLN A 111 -33.65 -28.21 -37.36
C GLN A 111 -32.24 -28.06 -36.77
N GLN A 112 -31.22 -28.66 -37.42
CA GLN A 112 -29.83 -28.52 -37.04
C GLN A 112 -29.39 -27.05 -37.08
N ALA A 113 -29.77 -26.28 -38.10
CA ALA A 113 -29.50 -24.87 -38.24
C ALA A 113 -30.13 -24.04 -37.07
N SER A 114 -31.40 -24.36 -36.76
CA SER A 114 -32.10 -23.71 -35.64
C SER A 114 -31.45 -24.00 -34.30
N ASP A 115 -31.01 -25.22 -34.05
CA ASP A 115 -30.30 -25.58 -32.82
C ASP A 115 -28.94 -24.90 -32.72
N THR A 116 -28.21 -24.80 -33.86
CA THR A 116 -26.96 -24.08 -33.97
C THR A 116 -27.17 -22.59 -33.65
N TYR A 117 -28.20 -21.96 -34.24
CA TYR A 117 -28.53 -20.56 -33.95
C TYR A 117 -28.76 -20.33 -32.44
N ARG A 118 -29.55 -21.22 -31.78
CA ARG A 118 -29.81 -21.11 -30.33
C ARG A 118 -28.50 -21.10 -29.53
N ILE A 119 -27.60 -22.05 -29.85
CA ILE A 119 -26.33 -22.17 -29.15
C ILE A 119 -25.46 -20.93 -29.38
N LEU A 120 -25.35 -20.46 -30.63
CA LEU A 120 -24.59 -19.24 -30.95
C LEU A 120 -25.16 -18.02 -30.22
N LYS A 121 -26.48 -17.83 -30.29
CA LYS A 121 -27.15 -16.69 -29.65
C LYS A 121 -26.99 -16.68 -28.14
N GLN A 122 -27.06 -17.86 -27.51
CA GLN A 122 -26.81 -17.99 -26.09
C GLN A 122 -25.36 -17.58 -25.76
N ARG A 123 -24.37 -18.09 -26.49
CA ARG A 123 -22.97 -17.76 -26.28
C ARG A 123 -22.67 -16.28 -26.50
N THR A 124 -23.21 -15.68 -27.56
CA THR A 124 -23.05 -14.26 -27.85
C THR A 124 -23.62 -13.40 -26.72
N ASN A 125 -24.80 -13.76 -26.22
CA ASN A 125 -25.42 -13.07 -25.09
C ASN A 125 -24.60 -13.23 -23.81
N GLU A 126 -24.12 -14.44 -23.49
CA GLU A 126 -23.26 -14.69 -22.32
C GLU A 126 -21.96 -13.89 -22.40
N LEU A 127 -21.32 -13.85 -23.59
CA LEU A 127 -20.09 -13.07 -23.80
C LEU A 127 -20.35 -11.57 -23.62
N SER A 128 -21.41 -11.04 -24.21
CA SER A 128 -21.78 -9.64 -24.08
C SER A 128 -22.04 -9.24 -22.63
N ARG A 129 -22.69 -10.12 -21.86
CA ARG A 129 -22.91 -9.93 -20.39
C ARG A 129 -21.58 -9.96 -19.63
N ALA A 130 -20.69 -10.88 -19.95
CA ALA A 130 -19.40 -10.99 -19.29
C ALA A 130 -18.53 -9.73 -19.56
N LEU A 131 -18.48 -9.26 -20.80
CA LEU A 131 -17.76 -8.04 -21.18
C LEU A 131 -18.34 -6.80 -20.46
N ARG A 132 -19.65 -6.65 -20.42
CA ARG A 132 -20.30 -5.54 -19.70
C ARG A 132 -20.01 -5.58 -18.21
N ARG A 133 -20.00 -6.79 -17.62
CA ARG A 133 -19.63 -6.98 -16.21
C ARG A 133 -18.17 -6.59 -15.95
N GLU A 134 -17.25 -7.03 -16.82
CA GLU A 134 -15.82 -6.72 -16.71
C GLU A 134 -15.56 -5.21 -16.86
N GLU A 135 -16.21 -4.54 -17.80
CA GLU A 135 -16.12 -3.10 -17.99
C GLU A 135 -16.57 -2.33 -16.73
N LEU A 136 -17.69 -2.72 -16.13
CA LEU A 136 -18.18 -2.12 -14.89
C LEU A 136 -17.24 -2.38 -13.71
N PHE A 137 -16.66 -3.59 -13.61
CA PHE A 137 -15.67 -3.88 -12.59
C PHE A 137 -14.41 -3.02 -12.76
N ASN A 138 -13.94 -2.86 -13.99
CA ASN A 138 -12.77 -2.03 -14.27
C ASN A 138 -13.02 -0.57 -13.89
N VAL A 139 -14.19 -0.01 -14.18
CA VAL A 139 -14.55 1.37 -13.81
C VAL A 139 -14.54 1.55 -12.29
N VAL A 140 -15.15 0.62 -11.54
CA VAL A 140 -15.17 0.67 -10.06
C VAL A 140 -13.74 0.52 -9.51
N THR A 141 -12.97 -0.46 -10.01
CA THR A 141 -11.61 -0.72 -9.54
C THR A 141 -10.66 0.44 -9.86
N THR A 142 -10.80 1.09 -11.03
CA THR A 142 -9.99 2.24 -11.42
C THR A 142 -10.31 3.44 -10.54
N GLY A 143 -11.59 3.72 -10.30
CA GLY A 143 -12.00 4.80 -9.40
C GLY A 143 -11.43 4.66 -7.98
N ILE A 144 -11.27 3.41 -7.50
CA ILE A 144 -10.64 3.11 -6.21
C ILE A 144 -9.15 3.43 -6.22
N ARG A 145 -8.44 3.06 -7.30
CA ARG A 145 -6.99 3.26 -7.40
C ARG A 145 -6.60 4.72 -7.55
N GLU A 146 -7.44 5.52 -8.20
CA GLU A 146 -7.18 6.92 -8.49
C GLU A 146 -7.57 7.85 -7.34
N SER A 147 -8.49 7.45 -6.46
CA SER A 147 -8.88 8.25 -5.31
C SER A 147 -8.29 7.69 -4.02
N LEU A 148 -7.30 8.40 -3.47
CA LEU A 148 -6.76 8.15 -2.13
C LEU A 148 -7.74 8.61 -1.02
N ASP A 149 -8.78 9.33 -1.37
CA ASP A 149 -9.78 9.87 -0.46
C ASP A 149 -11.06 9.03 -0.49
N TYR A 150 -11.49 8.60 0.68
CA TYR A 150 -12.69 7.79 0.89
C TYR A 150 -13.96 8.43 0.28
N SER A 151 -14.15 9.73 0.46
CA SER A 151 -15.32 10.45 -0.04
C SER A 151 -15.34 10.52 -1.56
N SER A 152 -14.21 10.79 -2.20
CA SER A 152 -14.06 10.80 -3.66
C SER A 152 -14.33 9.43 -4.27
N MET A 153 -13.94 8.36 -3.59
CA MET A 153 -14.23 6.99 -4.03
C MET A 153 -15.74 6.70 -3.98
N LEU A 154 -16.43 7.04 -2.90
CA LEU A 154 -17.89 6.85 -2.78
C LEU A 154 -18.64 7.63 -3.87
N GLN A 155 -18.22 8.87 -4.16
CA GLN A 155 -18.77 9.68 -5.24
C GLN A 155 -18.52 9.05 -6.62
N THR A 156 -17.37 8.44 -6.84
CA THR A 156 -17.05 7.72 -8.08
C THR A 156 -17.92 6.48 -8.25
N VAL A 157 -18.11 5.70 -7.20
CA VAL A 157 -18.98 4.50 -7.19
C VAL A 157 -20.40 4.88 -7.57
N VAL A 158 -21.02 5.86 -6.88
CA VAL A 158 -22.41 6.25 -7.14
C VAL A 158 -22.60 6.82 -8.54
N THR A 159 -21.63 7.60 -9.03
CA THR A 159 -21.68 8.19 -10.37
C THR A 159 -21.54 7.13 -11.46
N SER A 160 -20.62 6.20 -11.28
CA SER A 160 -20.38 5.11 -12.24
C SER A 160 -21.58 4.18 -12.34
N ILE A 161 -22.14 3.76 -11.22
CA ILE A 161 -23.32 2.89 -11.21
C ILE A 161 -24.54 3.65 -11.79
N GLY A 162 -24.82 4.85 -11.33
CA GLY A 162 -25.94 5.64 -11.82
C GLY A 162 -25.92 5.85 -13.32
N ARG A 163 -24.75 6.17 -13.89
CA ARG A 163 -24.57 6.39 -15.33
C ARG A 163 -24.71 5.10 -16.14
N ASN A 164 -24.05 4.02 -15.73
CA ASN A 164 -24.03 2.78 -16.50
C ASN A 164 -25.37 2.04 -16.50
N PHE A 165 -26.14 2.15 -15.41
CA PHE A 165 -27.49 1.57 -15.33
C PHE A 165 -28.61 2.56 -15.71
N LYS A 166 -28.25 3.72 -16.30
CA LYS A 166 -29.19 4.74 -16.79
C LYS A 166 -30.24 5.13 -15.73
N ALA A 167 -29.82 5.20 -14.48
CA ALA A 167 -30.69 5.69 -13.42
C ALA A 167 -30.96 7.20 -13.61
N THR A 168 -32.17 7.64 -13.29
CA THR A 168 -32.51 9.07 -13.23
C THR A 168 -31.78 9.73 -12.06
N ALA A 169 -31.69 9.03 -10.92
CA ALA A 169 -30.88 9.40 -9.77
C ALA A 169 -30.32 8.16 -9.10
N CYS A 170 -29.18 8.31 -8.45
CA CYS A 170 -28.55 7.27 -7.66
C CYS A 170 -28.01 7.90 -6.37
N ILE A 171 -28.26 7.28 -5.23
CA ILE A 171 -27.80 7.72 -3.91
C ILE A 171 -27.07 6.56 -3.24
N LEU A 172 -25.88 6.84 -2.71
CA LEU A 172 -25.11 5.93 -1.90
C LEU A 172 -24.97 6.52 -0.50
N GLN A 173 -25.44 5.77 0.49
CA GLN A 173 -25.41 6.18 1.88
C GLN A 173 -24.55 5.18 2.66
N PRO A 174 -23.42 5.62 3.24
CA PRO A 174 -22.54 4.75 4.02
C PRO A 174 -23.23 4.26 5.31
N VAL A 175 -22.79 3.08 5.76
CA VAL A 175 -23.27 2.44 6.99
C VAL A 175 -22.09 2.25 7.94
N ASP A 176 -22.30 2.52 9.21
CA ASP A 176 -21.37 2.20 10.28
C ASP A 176 -22.13 1.59 11.47
N SER A 177 -21.66 0.44 11.96
CA SER A 177 -22.29 -0.27 13.09
C SER A 177 -23.80 -0.44 12.91
N ASP A 178 -24.25 -0.87 11.72
CA ASP A 178 -25.63 -1.08 11.29
C ASP A 178 -26.52 0.19 11.33
N GLN A 179 -25.89 1.38 11.34
CA GLN A 179 -26.59 2.66 11.27
C GLN A 179 -26.20 3.44 10.02
N LEU A 180 -27.19 4.04 9.36
CA LEU A 180 -26.94 4.95 8.24
C LEU A 180 -26.20 6.19 8.73
N LEU A 181 -25.12 6.55 8.05
CA LEU A 181 -24.42 7.81 8.31
C LEU A 181 -25.21 8.99 7.69
N PRO A 182 -25.10 10.19 8.26
CA PRO A 182 -25.82 11.38 7.73
C PRO A 182 -25.31 11.82 6.36
N ASP A 183 -24.06 11.50 6.03
CA ASP A 183 -23.46 11.84 4.75
C ASP A 183 -24.02 10.94 3.64
N SER A 184 -24.36 11.54 2.49
CA SER A 184 -24.80 10.80 1.32
C SER A 184 -24.11 11.31 0.06
N PHE A 185 -23.85 10.39 -0.86
CA PHE A 185 -23.24 10.66 -2.16
C PHE A 185 -24.31 10.45 -3.25
N SER A 186 -24.40 11.35 -4.22
CA SER A 186 -25.48 11.29 -5.19
C SER A 186 -24.99 11.49 -6.62
N TYR A 187 -25.73 10.89 -7.55
CA TYR A 187 -25.66 11.08 -8.99
C TYR A 187 -27.03 11.43 -9.54
N GLN A 188 -27.11 12.35 -10.49
CA GLN A 188 -28.30 12.72 -11.24
C GLN A 188 -27.97 12.75 -12.72
N ALA A 189 -28.88 12.20 -13.53
CA ALA A 189 -28.74 12.21 -14.98
C ALA A 189 -28.99 13.60 -15.57
N ASP A 190 -29.89 14.39 -14.95
CA ASP A 190 -30.19 15.76 -15.35
C ASP A 190 -30.18 16.67 -14.11
N ALA A 191 -29.35 17.71 -14.13
CA ALA A 191 -29.19 18.65 -13.02
C ALA A 191 -30.45 19.53 -12.77
N GLN A 192 -31.43 19.54 -13.68
CA GLN A 192 -32.67 20.30 -13.55
C GLN A 192 -33.77 19.50 -12.81
N THR A 193 -33.63 18.22 -12.63
CA THR A 193 -34.58 17.41 -11.86
C THR A 193 -34.22 17.55 -10.37
N PRO A 194 -35.06 18.19 -9.53
CA PRO A 194 -34.78 18.25 -8.10
C PRO A 194 -34.67 16.80 -7.58
N ILE A 195 -33.73 16.54 -6.67
CA ILE A 195 -33.75 15.31 -5.86
C ILE A 195 -35.04 15.44 -5.05
N LEU A 196 -36.15 14.96 -5.59
CA LEU A 196 -37.37 14.84 -4.82
C LEU A 196 -37.04 14.00 -3.62
N ALA A 197 -37.37 14.52 -2.44
CA ALA A 197 -37.36 13.71 -1.22
C ALA A 197 -38.10 12.43 -1.55
N LEU A 198 -37.33 11.34 -1.66
CA LEU A 198 -37.85 10.02 -2.02
C LEU A 198 -38.94 9.69 -0.99
N PRO A 199 -40.21 9.53 -1.38
CA PRO A 199 -41.27 9.33 -0.40
C PRO A 199 -41.07 8.00 0.32
N ASN A 200 -40.99 8.03 1.63
CA ASN A 200 -40.91 6.88 2.53
C ASN A 200 -39.69 5.94 2.37
N THR A 201 -38.54 6.46 1.96
CA THR A 201 -37.33 5.64 1.80
C THR A 201 -36.75 5.13 3.14
N GLU A 202 -36.95 5.83 4.25
CA GLU A 202 -36.41 5.38 5.55
C GLU A 202 -36.86 3.96 5.93
N SER A 203 -38.15 3.64 5.74
CA SER A 203 -38.65 2.31 6.07
C SER A 203 -38.06 1.20 5.18
N ILE A 204 -37.78 1.52 3.90
CA ILE A 204 -37.19 0.59 2.95
C ILE A 204 -35.70 0.41 3.27
N LEU A 205 -34.99 1.50 3.59
CA LEU A 205 -33.60 1.47 3.98
C LEU A 205 -33.39 0.63 5.26
N HIS A 206 -34.23 0.82 6.27
CA HIS A 206 -34.19 -0.02 7.48
C HIS A 206 -34.46 -1.50 7.18
N LYS A 207 -35.47 -1.79 6.32
CA LYS A 207 -35.77 -3.15 5.89
C LYS A 207 -34.57 -3.81 5.19
N VAL A 208 -33.88 -3.07 4.32
CA VAL A 208 -32.70 -3.56 3.59
C VAL A 208 -31.51 -3.78 4.55
N LEU A 209 -31.33 -2.91 5.53
CA LEU A 209 -30.31 -3.09 6.57
C LEU A 209 -30.56 -4.34 7.44
N GLU A 210 -31.81 -4.59 7.81
CA GLU A 210 -32.16 -5.76 8.63
C GLU A 210 -32.14 -7.08 7.84
N SER A 211 -32.68 -7.04 6.60
CA SER A 211 -32.81 -8.24 5.77
C SER A 211 -31.56 -8.63 5.00
N HIS A 212 -30.65 -7.67 4.77
CA HIS A 212 -29.47 -7.79 3.89
C HIS A 212 -29.85 -8.20 2.45
N LYS A 213 -31.06 -7.84 2.01
CA LYS A 213 -31.57 -8.20 0.68
C LYS A 213 -31.96 -6.97 -0.11
N THR A 214 -31.78 -7.08 -1.42
CA THR A 214 -32.25 -6.07 -2.39
C THR A 214 -33.76 -5.95 -2.35
N GLU A 215 -34.28 -4.72 -2.33
CA GLU A 215 -35.70 -4.40 -2.38
C GLU A 215 -36.03 -3.58 -3.63
N ILE A 216 -37.16 -3.91 -4.26
CA ILE A 216 -37.68 -3.20 -5.43
C ILE A 216 -39.05 -2.67 -5.09
N VAL A 217 -39.25 -1.37 -5.30
CA VAL A 217 -40.53 -0.71 -5.04
C VAL A 217 -41.00 0.01 -6.29
N HIS A 218 -42.23 -0.29 -6.69
CA HIS A 218 -42.91 0.38 -7.79
C HIS A 218 -43.85 1.44 -7.24
N ASP A 219 -43.61 2.71 -7.59
CA ASP A 219 -44.49 3.81 -7.22
C ASP A 219 -45.26 4.30 -8.43
N LYS A 220 -46.59 4.53 -8.22
CA LYS A 220 -47.52 5.03 -9.24
C LYS A 220 -48.20 6.31 -8.82
N THR A 221 -47.73 7.02 -7.79
CA THR A 221 -48.47 8.08 -7.09
C THR A 221 -48.60 9.36 -7.91
N ASP A 222 -47.71 9.69 -8.86
CA ASP A 222 -47.71 10.99 -9.58
C ASP A 222 -48.04 10.88 -11.08
N GLY A 223 -48.76 9.83 -11.49
CA GLY A 223 -49.11 9.67 -12.92
C GLY A 223 -47.97 9.26 -13.85
N HIS A 224 -46.74 9.23 -13.35
CA HIS A 224 -45.56 8.68 -14.03
C HIS A 224 -45.06 7.44 -13.27
N PRO A 225 -45.00 6.29 -13.91
CA PRO A 225 -44.48 5.10 -13.25
C PRO A 225 -43.01 5.31 -12.87
N SER A 226 -42.71 5.12 -11.61
CA SER A 226 -41.33 5.16 -11.10
C SER A 226 -40.95 3.87 -10.39
N VAL A 227 -39.67 3.49 -10.46
CA VAL A 227 -39.12 2.30 -9.85
C VAL A 227 -37.94 2.67 -8.98
N TYR A 228 -37.93 2.16 -7.76
CA TYR A 228 -36.84 2.26 -6.80
C TYR A 228 -36.22 0.89 -6.61
N LEU A 229 -34.91 0.84 -6.73
CA LEU A 229 -34.10 -0.34 -6.43
C LEU A 229 -33.14 0.02 -5.30
N VAL A 230 -33.23 -0.68 -4.18
CA VAL A 230 -32.37 -0.46 -3.02
C VAL A 230 -31.53 -1.71 -2.80
N VAL A 231 -30.21 -1.55 -2.89
CA VAL A 231 -29.23 -2.64 -2.86
C VAL A 231 -28.27 -2.46 -1.68
N PRO A 232 -28.17 -3.42 -0.75
CA PRO A 232 -27.16 -3.37 0.29
C PRO A 232 -25.78 -3.72 -0.30
N LEU A 233 -24.78 -2.91 -0.03
CA LEU A 233 -23.40 -3.16 -0.40
C LEU A 233 -22.73 -3.92 0.74
N ILE A 234 -22.61 -5.24 0.60
CA ILE A 234 -22.21 -6.15 1.68
C ILE A 234 -20.77 -6.63 1.47
N CYS A 235 -19.94 -6.51 2.50
CA CYS A 235 -18.62 -7.10 2.58
C CYS A 235 -18.48 -7.90 3.88
N GLN A 236 -18.09 -9.17 3.80
CA GLN A 236 -17.90 -10.05 4.98
C GLN A 236 -19.08 -10.03 5.97
N GLN A 237 -20.30 -10.14 5.44
CA GLN A 237 -21.57 -10.11 6.20
C GLN A 237 -21.92 -8.75 6.85
N GLN A 238 -21.15 -7.70 6.62
CA GLN A 238 -21.45 -6.34 7.08
C GLN A 238 -21.94 -5.49 5.92
N VAL A 239 -22.98 -4.70 6.16
CA VAL A 239 -23.45 -3.69 5.20
C VAL A 239 -22.50 -2.49 5.30
N MET A 240 -21.78 -2.20 4.23
CA MET A 240 -20.83 -1.08 4.15
C MET A 240 -21.51 0.22 3.72
N ALA A 241 -22.53 0.09 2.88
CA ALA A 241 -23.34 1.20 2.40
C ALA A 241 -24.67 0.66 1.83
N VAL A 242 -25.65 1.53 1.66
CA VAL A 242 -26.87 1.23 0.91
C VAL A 242 -26.91 2.07 -0.36
N LEU A 243 -27.12 1.41 -1.48
CA LEU A 243 -27.21 2.04 -2.80
C LEU A 243 -28.68 2.07 -3.23
N SER A 244 -29.20 3.27 -3.49
CA SER A 244 -30.56 3.49 -3.95
C SER A 244 -30.55 4.03 -5.38
N LEU A 245 -31.13 3.31 -6.33
CA LEU A 245 -31.31 3.73 -7.72
C LEU A 245 -32.77 4.09 -7.97
N TYR A 246 -32.98 5.20 -8.65
CA TYR A 246 -34.29 5.68 -9.04
C TYR A 246 -34.40 5.82 -10.54
N GLN A 247 -35.52 5.35 -11.12
CA GLN A 247 -35.81 5.51 -12.54
C GLN A 247 -37.25 5.99 -12.74
N GLN A 248 -37.42 7.10 -13.46
CA GLN A 248 -38.69 7.74 -13.74
C GLN A 248 -39.06 7.59 -15.22
N GLY A 249 -40.34 7.30 -15.50
CA GLY A 249 -40.90 7.35 -16.85
C GLY A 249 -40.44 6.24 -17.80
N SER A 250 -39.73 5.23 -17.33
CA SER A 250 -39.22 4.11 -18.16
C SER A 250 -40.36 3.12 -18.44
N LYS A 251 -40.56 2.78 -19.71
CA LYS A 251 -41.43 1.68 -20.13
C LYS A 251 -40.80 0.29 -19.84
N GLN A 252 -39.51 0.25 -19.57
CA GLN A 252 -38.77 -0.97 -19.21
C GLN A 252 -37.96 -0.70 -17.95
N PRO A 253 -38.48 -1.12 -16.77
CA PRO A 253 -37.69 -1.12 -15.56
C PRO A 253 -36.47 -2.06 -15.71
N TRP A 254 -35.51 -1.98 -14.78
CA TRP A 254 -34.38 -2.91 -14.76
C TRP A 254 -34.85 -4.35 -14.85
N THR A 255 -34.24 -5.09 -15.75
CA THR A 255 -34.51 -6.54 -15.88
C THR A 255 -33.92 -7.29 -14.69
N PRO A 256 -34.40 -8.51 -14.39
CA PRO A 256 -33.77 -9.34 -13.34
C PRO A 256 -32.27 -9.51 -13.54
N GLU A 257 -31.83 -9.48 -14.79
CA GLU A 257 -30.41 -9.58 -15.16
C GLU A 257 -29.64 -8.29 -14.84
N ASP A 258 -30.25 -7.12 -15.06
CA ASP A 258 -29.66 -5.84 -14.65
C ASP A 258 -29.51 -5.77 -13.12
N ILE A 259 -30.49 -6.27 -12.37
CA ILE A 259 -30.47 -6.31 -10.91
C ILE A 259 -29.35 -7.20 -10.41
N GLN A 260 -29.21 -8.41 -10.95
CA GLN A 260 -28.09 -9.30 -10.61
C GLN A 260 -26.73 -8.66 -10.92
N LEU A 261 -26.63 -7.90 -12.01
CA LEU A 261 -25.41 -7.21 -12.36
C LEU A 261 -25.13 -6.06 -11.38
N ILE A 262 -26.15 -5.29 -10.98
CA ILE A 262 -26.04 -4.23 -9.95
C ILE A 262 -25.60 -4.82 -8.62
N GLU A 263 -26.18 -5.95 -8.18
CA GLU A 263 -25.78 -6.67 -6.98
C GLU A 263 -24.32 -7.11 -7.04
N SER A 264 -23.91 -7.71 -8.15
CA SER A 264 -22.53 -8.17 -8.38
C SER A 264 -21.51 -7.03 -8.36
N VAL A 265 -21.85 -5.88 -8.98
CA VAL A 265 -21.02 -4.66 -8.93
C VAL A 265 -21.04 -4.07 -7.53
N GLY A 266 -22.19 -4.14 -6.85
CA GLY A 266 -22.36 -3.72 -5.46
C GLY A 266 -21.45 -4.47 -4.49
N GLU A 267 -21.29 -5.79 -4.65
CA GLU A 267 -20.35 -6.59 -3.85
C GLU A 267 -18.90 -6.11 -4.03
N GLN A 268 -18.50 -5.78 -5.26
CA GLN A 268 -17.17 -5.24 -5.52
C GLN A 268 -17.00 -3.82 -4.97
N ALA A 269 -18.03 -2.99 -5.09
CA ALA A 269 -18.05 -1.67 -4.48
C ALA A 269 -17.94 -1.75 -2.95
N ALA A 270 -18.66 -2.70 -2.32
CA ALA A 270 -18.57 -2.95 -0.88
C ALA A 270 -17.16 -3.34 -0.43
N LEU A 271 -16.50 -4.23 -1.18
CA LEU A 271 -15.11 -4.60 -0.91
C LEU A 271 -14.18 -3.39 -0.98
N ALA A 272 -14.37 -2.57 -2.00
CA ALA A 272 -13.63 -1.35 -2.21
C ALA A 272 -13.80 -0.34 -1.06
N ILE A 273 -15.06 -0.12 -0.65
CA ILE A 273 -15.41 0.74 0.48
C ILE A 273 -14.75 0.25 1.76
N SER A 274 -14.80 -1.07 2.00
CA SER A 274 -14.16 -1.71 3.16
C SER A 274 -12.64 -1.49 3.16
N GLN A 275 -11.98 -1.69 2.02
CA GLN A 275 -10.53 -1.47 1.88
C GLN A 275 -10.14 -0.01 2.11
N ALA A 276 -10.89 0.93 1.54
CA ALA A 276 -10.62 2.36 1.71
C ALA A 276 -10.83 2.81 3.16
N LYS A 277 -11.87 2.32 3.84
CA LYS A 277 -12.12 2.59 5.27
C LYS A 277 -10.98 2.06 6.14
N LEU A 278 -10.50 0.83 5.88
CA LEU A 278 -9.35 0.24 6.58
C LEU A 278 -8.07 1.04 6.33
N TYR A 279 -7.82 1.43 5.08
CA TYR A 279 -6.65 2.23 4.73
C TYR A 279 -6.65 3.60 5.43
N GLN A 280 -7.79 4.30 5.40
CA GLN A 280 -7.96 5.58 6.10
C GLN A 280 -7.75 5.44 7.62
N SER A 281 -8.35 4.41 8.22
CA SER A 281 -8.17 4.11 9.65
C SER A 281 -6.69 3.85 9.98
N THR A 282 -6.00 3.08 9.14
CA THR A 282 -4.56 2.79 9.31
C THR A 282 -3.71 4.07 9.22
N LEU A 283 -4.02 4.95 8.26
CA LEU A 283 -3.33 6.24 8.14
C LEU A 283 -3.52 7.13 9.36
N LEU A 284 -4.76 7.21 9.86
CA LEU A 284 -5.06 8.00 11.07
C LEU A 284 -4.35 7.45 12.30
N MET A 285 -4.35 6.11 12.49
CA MET A 285 -3.61 5.46 13.57
C MET A 285 -2.10 5.68 13.45
N ALA A 286 -1.56 5.58 12.24
CA ALA A 286 -0.14 5.83 11.99
C ALA A 286 0.24 7.29 12.28
N GLN A 287 -0.63 8.25 11.93
CA GLN A 287 -0.41 9.65 12.24
C GLN A 287 -0.45 9.89 13.75
N GLN A 288 -1.48 9.39 14.43
CA GLN A 288 -1.59 9.51 15.89
C GLN A 288 -0.37 8.91 16.60
N MET A 289 0.07 7.72 16.17
CA MET A 289 1.27 7.08 16.74
C MET A 289 2.54 7.93 16.52
N ARG A 290 2.68 8.58 15.37
CA ARG A 290 3.80 9.50 15.13
C ARG A 290 3.76 10.71 16.04
N ASP A 291 2.58 11.29 16.23
CA ASP A 291 2.41 12.46 17.10
C ASP A 291 2.75 12.10 18.56
N GLU A 292 2.32 10.92 19.05
CA GLU A 292 2.67 10.41 20.38
C GLU A 292 4.19 10.17 20.53
N LEU A 293 4.83 9.59 19.53
CA LEU A 293 6.28 9.37 19.51
C LEU A 293 7.06 10.68 19.45
N GLN A 294 6.53 11.70 18.76
CA GLN A 294 7.16 13.03 18.73
C GLN A 294 7.16 13.68 20.12
N VAL A 295 6.07 13.52 20.88
CA VAL A 295 6.02 13.97 22.29
C VAL A 295 7.02 13.20 23.15
N ALA A 296 7.10 11.87 22.98
CA ALA A 296 8.07 11.04 23.70
C ALA A 296 9.51 11.47 23.40
N ARG A 297 9.83 11.76 22.13
CA ARG A 297 11.14 12.32 21.71
C ARG A 297 11.45 13.65 22.39
N GLN A 298 10.46 14.52 22.50
CA GLN A 298 10.65 15.80 23.17
C GLN A 298 10.95 15.62 24.68
N ILE A 299 10.27 14.69 25.34
CA ILE A 299 10.52 14.32 26.73
C ILE A 299 11.94 13.75 26.87
N GLN A 300 12.34 12.83 25.98
CA GLN A 300 13.68 12.24 25.96
C GLN A 300 14.77 13.30 25.82
N ASN A 301 14.62 14.21 24.83
CA ASN A 301 15.55 15.31 24.62
C ASN A 301 15.67 16.25 25.86
N ASN A 302 14.58 16.44 26.58
CA ASN A 302 14.59 17.23 27.82
C ASN A 302 15.28 16.48 28.98
N LEU A 303 15.23 15.14 28.99
CA LEU A 303 15.97 14.32 29.93
C LEU A 303 17.47 14.35 29.67
N LEU A 304 17.88 14.33 28.40
CA LEU A 304 19.27 14.49 27.99
C LEU A 304 19.68 15.96 28.15
N ARG A 305 20.22 16.32 29.30
CA ARG A 305 20.64 17.70 29.58
C ARG A 305 21.75 18.11 28.61
N GLN A 306 21.47 19.08 27.77
CA GLN A 306 22.44 19.64 26.82
C GLN A 306 23.22 20.85 27.39
N ARG A 307 22.98 21.20 28.65
CA ARG A 307 23.65 22.30 29.34
C ARG A 307 24.06 21.87 30.74
N TRP A 308 25.30 22.05 31.06
CA TRP A 308 25.91 21.85 32.37
C TRP A 308 26.70 23.08 32.76
N PRO A 309 27.04 23.30 34.03
CA PRO A 309 27.88 24.40 34.47
C PRO A 309 29.26 24.35 33.86
N ASP A 310 29.86 25.51 33.61
CA ASP A 310 31.24 25.57 33.19
C ASP A 310 32.16 24.93 34.22
N VAL A 311 33.11 24.15 33.78
CA VAL A 311 34.07 23.45 34.60
C VAL A 311 35.43 24.15 34.46
N GLU A 312 35.96 24.67 35.54
CA GLU A 312 37.29 25.27 35.55
C GLU A 312 38.35 24.23 35.17
N GLY A 313 39.13 24.50 34.13
CA GLY A 313 40.19 23.63 33.64
C GLY A 313 39.74 22.43 32.81
N ALA A 314 38.47 22.34 32.42
CA ALA A 314 37.99 21.30 31.51
C ALA A 314 36.87 21.79 30.59
N ARG A 315 36.83 21.27 29.37
CA ARG A 315 35.76 21.52 28.41
C ARG A 315 35.04 20.20 28.12
N VAL A 316 33.72 20.18 28.28
CA VAL A 316 32.88 19.02 28.01
C VAL A 316 31.95 19.31 26.86
N GLN A 317 31.82 18.34 25.92
CA GLN A 317 30.89 18.37 24.80
C GLN A 317 30.17 17.02 24.73
N ALA A 318 28.87 17.01 24.40
CA ALA A 318 28.12 15.77 24.23
C ALA A 318 27.01 15.94 23.21
N HIS A 319 26.78 14.90 22.44
CA HIS A 319 25.68 14.78 21.49
C HIS A 319 25.11 13.38 21.51
N CYS A 320 23.78 13.28 21.35
CA CYS A 320 23.06 12.02 21.19
C CYS A 320 22.03 12.18 20.09
N TYR A 321 22.11 11.31 19.08
CA TYR A 321 21.21 11.30 17.94
C TYR A 321 20.56 9.93 17.83
N PRO A 322 19.26 9.80 18.16
CA PRO A 322 18.55 8.53 18.01
C PRO A 322 18.35 8.21 16.52
N ALA A 323 18.44 6.91 16.17
CA ALA A 323 18.20 6.40 14.83
C ALA A 323 16.73 6.39 14.45
N ARG A 324 15.84 6.35 15.44
CA ARG A 324 14.39 6.41 15.29
C ARG A 324 13.84 7.64 16.02
N GLU A 325 12.51 7.70 16.18
CA GLU A 325 11.85 8.78 16.91
C GLU A 325 12.37 8.88 18.37
N VAL A 326 12.60 7.73 19.01
CA VAL A 326 13.20 7.61 20.34
C VAL A 326 14.24 6.49 20.35
N GLY A 327 15.27 6.61 21.19
CA GLY A 327 16.41 5.69 21.26
C GLY A 327 16.69 5.15 22.65
N GLY A 328 17.59 4.15 22.71
CA GLY A 328 18.12 3.54 23.94
C GLY A 328 19.34 4.25 24.49
N ASP A 329 20.08 4.94 23.61
CA ASP A 329 21.29 5.64 23.95
C ASP A 329 21.06 6.83 24.87
N PHE A 330 22.03 7.06 25.75
CA PHE A 330 22.05 8.24 26.59
C PHE A 330 23.45 8.68 26.98
N PHE A 331 23.55 9.94 27.35
CA PHE A 331 24.70 10.47 28.08
C PHE A 331 24.25 11.25 29.30
N GLU A 332 25.12 11.36 30.30
CA GLU A 332 24.94 12.28 31.43
C GLU A 332 26.24 13.01 31.72
N VAL A 333 26.10 14.31 31.96
CA VAL A 333 27.16 15.18 32.48
C VAL A 333 26.64 15.81 33.76
N TYR A 334 27.31 15.52 34.89
CA TYR A 334 26.93 16.06 36.17
C TYR A 334 28.14 16.65 36.89
N VAL A 335 28.06 17.91 37.26
CA VAL A 335 29.09 18.59 38.05
C VAL A 335 28.68 18.53 39.53
N HIS A 336 29.45 17.75 40.31
CA HIS A 336 29.21 17.57 41.71
C HIS A 336 29.60 18.83 42.52
N PRO A 337 28.88 19.19 43.62
CA PRO A 337 29.22 20.36 44.44
C PRO A 337 30.65 20.36 45.00
N GLN A 338 31.30 19.21 45.12
CA GLN A 338 32.69 19.05 45.50
C GLN A 338 33.71 19.34 44.36
N GLY A 339 33.21 19.65 43.16
CA GLY A 339 34.05 20.00 42.00
C GLY A 339 34.36 18.80 41.06
N ASP A 340 33.93 17.60 41.39
CA ASP A 340 34.09 16.44 40.50
C ASP A 340 33.15 16.55 39.29
N VAL A 341 33.63 16.15 38.11
CA VAL A 341 32.88 16.09 36.84
C VAL A 341 32.58 14.64 36.54
N TRP A 342 31.30 14.31 36.43
CA TRP A 342 30.83 13.00 36.08
C TRP A 342 30.43 12.94 34.61
N LEU A 343 30.84 11.89 33.92
CA LEU A 343 30.59 11.61 32.52
C LEU A 343 30.04 10.19 32.40
N ALA A 344 28.94 10.04 31.72
CA ALA A 344 28.37 8.73 31.40
C ALA A 344 27.93 8.66 29.95
N VAL A 345 28.18 7.53 29.30
CA VAL A 345 27.54 7.13 28.07
C VAL A 345 27.03 5.71 28.27
N GLY A 346 25.78 5.49 27.92
CA GLY A 346 25.14 4.18 28.03
C GLY A 346 24.21 3.91 26.87
N ASP A 347 24.02 2.63 26.61
CA ASP A 347 23.13 2.11 25.58
C ASP A 347 22.27 0.99 26.15
N VAL A 348 20.96 1.09 25.96
CA VAL A 348 19.98 0.08 26.36
C VAL A 348 19.72 -0.86 25.20
N SER A 349 19.93 -2.15 25.40
CA SER A 349 19.68 -3.18 24.38
C SER A 349 18.24 -3.11 23.83
N GLY A 350 18.12 -3.19 22.52
CA GLY A 350 16.84 -3.04 21.80
C GLY A 350 16.64 -1.62 21.25
N LYS A 351 15.51 -1.38 20.61
CA LYS A 351 15.25 -0.10 19.90
C LYS A 351 13.83 0.42 20.16
N GLY A 352 13.66 1.73 20.07
CA GLY A 352 12.35 2.37 20.18
C GLY A 352 11.86 2.54 21.63
N VAL A 353 10.55 2.53 21.83
CA VAL A 353 9.90 2.93 23.09
C VAL A 353 10.38 2.13 24.31
N PRO A 354 10.51 0.80 24.29
CA PRO A 354 10.97 0.04 25.46
C PRO A 354 12.39 0.47 25.90
N ALA A 355 13.32 0.61 24.97
CA ALA A 355 14.67 1.05 25.26
C ALA A 355 14.69 2.49 25.82
N ALA A 356 13.90 3.39 25.24
CA ALA A 356 13.77 4.77 25.71
C ALA A 356 13.22 4.87 27.15
N LEU A 357 12.31 3.99 27.56
CA LEU A 357 11.78 3.94 28.92
C LEU A 357 12.84 3.49 29.93
N PHE A 358 13.62 2.45 29.61
CA PHE A 358 14.73 2.01 30.45
C PHE A 358 15.83 3.06 30.52
N MET A 359 16.13 3.74 29.42
CA MET A 359 17.05 4.88 29.39
C MET A 359 16.61 5.99 30.36
N ALA A 360 15.34 6.38 30.31
CA ALA A 360 14.80 7.42 31.20
C ALA A 360 14.89 7.01 32.68
N SER A 361 14.62 5.73 32.98
CA SER A 361 14.77 5.16 34.31
C SER A 361 16.23 5.17 34.77
N ALA A 362 17.14 4.73 33.90
CA ALA A 362 18.58 4.69 34.18
C ALA A 362 19.13 6.09 34.49
N ILE A 363 18.82 7.10 33.67
CA ILE A 363 19.24 8.48 33.90
C ILE A 363 18.70 9.00 35.26
N SER A 364 17.43 8.74 35.56
CA SER A 364 16.81 9.22 36.80
C SER A 364 17.48 8.63 38.04
N ILE A 365 17.76 7.33 38.01
CA ILE A 365 18.48 6.63 39.10
C ILE A 365 19.93 7.09 39.17
N LEU A 366 20.60 7.20 38.02
CA LEU A 366 22.00 7.68 37.94
C LEU A 366 22.14 9.05 38.57
N ARG A 367 21.27 10.01 38.25
CA ARG A 367 21.28 11.37 38.84
C ARG A 367 21.11 11.35 40.33
N ARG A 368 20.24 10.49 40.84
CA ARG A 368 20.06 10.35 42.31
C ARG A 368 21.34 9.81 42.97
N GLU A 369 21.99 8.82 42.35
CA GLU A 369 23.25 8.27 42.88
C GLU A 369 24.42 9.26 42.81
N LEU A 370 24.48 10.08 41.75
CA LEU A 370 25.52 11.12 41.61
C LEU A 370 25.32 12.34 42.54
N ALA A 371 24.09 12.60 42.95
CA ALA A 371 23.76 13.75 43.81
C ALA A 371 23.92 13.48 45.34
N GLN A 372 24.61 12.41 45.74
CA GLN A 372 24.91 12.13 47.13
C GLN A 372 25.84 13.21 47.72
N GLU A 373 25.82 13.40 49.04
CA GLU A 373 26.59 14.43 49.74
C GLU A 373 28.11 14.33 49.49
N ILE A 374 28.61 13.10 49.38
CA ILE A 374 29.99 12.77 49.05
C ILE A 374 30.00 12.15 47.68
N SER A 375 30.87 12.65 46.78
CA SER A 375 31.05 12.13 45.44
C SER A 375 31.42 10.64 45.49
N PRO A 376 30.55 9.72 45.03
CA PRO A 376 30.76 8.28 45.19
C PRO A 376 31.88 7.76 44.24
N ALA A 377 32.27 6.50 44.43
CA ALA A 377 33.14 5.84 43.44
C ALA A 377 32.31 5.27 42.26
N PRO A 378 32.81 5.32 41.00
CA PRO A 378 32.04 4.86 39.82
C PRO A 378 31.52 3.43 39.94
N GLU A 379 32.29 2.50 40.47
CA GLU A 379 31.91 1.09 40.66
C GLU A 379 30.78 0.93 41.72
N VAL A 380 30.65 1.86 42.67
CA VAL A 380 29.56 1.87 43.65
C VAL A 380 28.26 2.31 42.98
N VAL A 381 28.32 3.38 42.17
CA VAL A 381 27.16 3.86 41.41
C VAL A 381 26.64 2.80 40.45
N MET A 382 27.53 2.16 39.70
CA MET A 382 27.18 1.06 38.81
C MET A 382 26.50 -0.12 39.52
N ARG A 383 27.03 -0.49 40.71
CA ARG A 383 26.44 -1.56 41.52
C ARG A 383 25.04 -1.20 42.01
N ASN A 384 24.86 0.02 42.47
CA ASN A 384 23.56 0.50 42.94
C ASN A 384 22.54 0.58 41.80
N LEU A 385 22.96 1.08 40.63
CA LEU A 385 22.13 1.14 39.45
C LEU A 385 21.67 -0.28 39.01
N ASN A 386 22.60 -1.24 38.95
CA ASN A 386 22.27 -2.63 38.66
C ASN A 386 21.30 -3.21 39.69
N SER A 387 21.56 -3.00 40.98
CA SER A 387 20.71 -3.55 42.04
C SER A 387 19.26 -3.05 41.99
N ILE A 388 19.04 -1.83 41.48
CA ILE A 388 17.70 -1.24 41.35
C ILE A 388 17.01 -1.73 40.06
N MET A 389 17.74 -1.88 38.97
CA MET A 389 17.16 -2.15 37.64
C MET A 389 17.21 -3.60 37.22
N SER A 390 17.99 -4.48 37.88
CA SER A 390 18.26 -5.84 37.41
C SER A 390 17.00 -6.69 37.20
N ASP A 391 16.03 -6.61 38.10
CA ASP A 391 14.80 -7.42 38.00
C ASP A 391 13.94 -7.01 36.82
N ASP A 392 13.78 -5.70 36.59
CA ASP A 392 13.03 -5.16 35.45
C ASP A 392 13.73 -5.47 34.11
N LEU A 393 15.03 -5.26 34.05
CA LEU A 393 15.85 -5.56 32.87
C LEU A 393 15.82 -7.06 32.54
N PHE A 394 15.98 -7.92 33.55
CA PHE A 394 15.95 -9.36 33.36
C PHE A 394 14.57 -9.86 32.88
N SER A 395 13.48 -9.37 33.50
CA SER A 395 12.12 -9.78 33.17
C SER A 395 11.72 -9.42 31.73
N THR A 396 12.32 -8.34 31.19
CA THR A 396 12.08 -7.86 29.82
C THR A 396 13.13 -8.30 28.83
N ASN A 397 14.10 -9.11 29.26
CA ASN A 397 15.25 -9.56 28.45
C ASN A 397 16.06 -8.39 27.87
N CYS A 398 16.17 -7.29 28.64
CA CYS A 398 16.97 -6.12 28.31
C CYS A 398 18.22 -6.06 29.18
N PHE A 399 19.22 -5.35 28.74
CA PHE A 399 20.43 -5.03 29.48
C PHE A 399 20.93 -3.63 29.09
N ILE A 400 21.81 -3.07 29.89
CA ILE A 400 22.41 -1.75 29.62
C ILE A 400 23.91 -1.89 29.59
N THR A 401 24.54 -1.49 28.48
CA THR A 401 25.97 -1.22 28.46
C THR A 401 26.23 0.22 28.84
N MET A 402 27.20 0.47 29.72
CA MET A 402 27.47 1.84 30.18
C MET A 402 28.92 2.00 30.62
N VAL A 403 29.47 3.16 30.29
CA VAL A 403 30.71 3.65 30.91
C VAL A 403 30.35 4.85 31.82
N LEU A 404 30.93 4.84 33.00
CA LEU A 404 30.80 5.93 33.98
C LEU A 404 32.18 6.37 34.43
N ALA A 405 32.49 7.66 34.30
CA ALA A 405 33.77 8.22 34.66
C ALA A 405 33.58 9.45 35.56
N ARG A 406 34.46 9.59 36.56
CA ARG A 406 34.58 10.74 37.42
C ARG A 406 35.94 11.40 37.23
N TYR A 407 35.92 12.63 36.78
CA TYR A 407 37.12 13.48 36.66
C TYR A 407 37.20 14.47 37.79
N THR A 408 38.33 14.49 38.53
CA THR A 408 38.60 15.44 39.62
C THR A 408 39.60 16.48 39.11
N PRO A 409 39.18 17.73 38.80
CA PRO A 409 40.06 18.75 38.24
C PRO A 409 41.26 19.07 39.10
N ALA A 410 41.09 19.14 40.44
CA ALA A 410 42.15 19.49 41.40
C ALA A 410 43.35 18.51 41.36
N SER A 411 43.11 17.21 41.14
CA SER A 411 44.14 16.18 41.06
C SER A 411 44.43 15.73 39.62
N ARG A 412 43.63 16.18 38.64
CA ARG A 412 43.58 15.71 37.25
C ARG A 412 43.40 14.21 37.14
N GLN A 413 42.74 13.59 38.10
CA GLN A 413 42.52 12.17 38.16
C GLN A 413 41.17 11.80 37.53
N LEU A 414 41.20 10.85 36.61
CA LEU A 414 40.05 10.21 36.03
C LEU A 414 39.89 8.80 36.66
N VAL A 415 38.77 8.54 37.32
CA VAL A 415 38.37 7.21 37.78
C VAL A 415 37.19 6.75 36.98
N TYR A 416 37.18 5.51 36.49
CA TYR A 416 36.12 5.04 35.62
C TYR A 416 35.75 3.57 35.88
N ALA A 417 34.51 3.22 35.58
CA ALA A 417 33.99 1.87 35.56
C ALA A 417 33.27 1.61 34.23
N ASN A 418 33.31 0.37 33.75
CA ASN A 418 32.74 -0.01 32.46
C ASN A 418 31.88 -1.28 32.64
N SER A 419 30.66 -1.21 32.16
CA SER A 419 29.64 -2.27 32.20
C SER A 419 29.39 -2.79 30.80
N GLY A 420 30.38 -3.47 30.20
CA GLY A 420 30.25 -4.09 28.87
C GLY A 420 30.15 -3.10 27.70
N HIS A 421 30.48 -1.84 27.92
CA HIS A 421 30.42 -0.79 26.91
C HIS A 421 31.73 -0.71 26.12
N ILE A 422 31.72 -0.02 24.96
CA ILE A 422 32.92 0.28 24.19
C ILE A 422 33.94 1.02 25.05
N TYR A 423 35.22 0.69 24.87
CA TYR A 423 36.28 1.31 25.63
C TYR A 423 36.43 2.80 25.33
N PRO A 424 36.43 3.68 26.33
CA PRO A 424 36.79 5.08 26.14
C PRO A 424 38.18 5.24 25.56
N ILE A 425 38.35 6.25 24.76
CA ILE A 425 39.61 6.59 24.09
C ILE A 425 40.19 7.83 24.76
N VAL A 426 41.50 7.77 25.08
CA VAL A 426 42.24 8.89 25.64
C VAL A 426 43.46 9.15 24.79
N TRP A 427 43.71 10.43 24.45
CA TRP A 427 44.88 10.84 23.72
C TRP A 427 45.28 12.25 24.08
N SER A 428 46.56 12.60 23.79
CA SER A 428 47.04 13.99 23.87
C SER A 428 46.75 14.72 22.57
N HIS A 429 45.71 15.54 22.52
CA HIS A 429 45.38 16.36 21.34
C HIS A 429 46.45 17.38 21.06
N ARG A 430 47.11 17.89 22.10
CA ARG A 430 48.25 18.81 22.00
C ARG A 430 49.42 18.21 21.20
N GLU A 431 49.75 16.93 21.46
CA GLU A 431 50.78 16.21 20.70
C GLU A 431 50.39 15.99 19.23
N VAL A 432 49.13 15.65 18.95
CA VAL A 432 48.62 15.54 17.58
C VAL A 432 48.81 16.82 16.82
N VAL A 433 48.43 17.95 17.41
CA VAL A 433 48.59 19.30 16.79
C VAL A 433 50.07 19.66 16.56
N GLN A 434 50.93 19.38 17.55
CA GLN A 434 52.38 19.65 17.41
C GLN A 434 53.02 18.83 16.29
N GLN A 435 52.65 17.54 16.17
CA GLN A 435 53.17 16.68 15.11
C GLN A 435 52.66 17.08 13.72
N LYS A 436 51.39 17.50 13.61
CA LYS A 436 50.85 18.10 12.37
C LYS A 436 51.59 19.37 11.97
N ALA A 437 51.81 20.28 12.90
CA ALA A 437 52.53 21.52 12.66
C ALA A 437 54.01 21.28 12.21
N ALA A 438 54.62 20.23 12.70
CA ALA A 438 55.95 19.78 12.31
C ALA A 438 56.02 19.03 10.96
N GLN A 439 54.92 18.94 10.22
CA GLN A 439 54.78 18.25 8.93
C GLN A 439 55.28 16.78 8.95
N LYS A 440 55.16 16.08 10.09
CA LYS A 440 55.50 14.66 10.17
C LYS A 440 54.58 13.86 9.27
N LYS A 441 55.13 13.08 8.34
CA LYS A 441 54.36 12.22 7.41
C LYS A 441 53.55 11.12 8.12
N ASN A 442 54.01 10.67 9.30
CA ASN A 442 53.31 9.68 10.13
C ASN A 442 53.15 10.25 11.54
N LEU A 443 51.92 10.40 11.99
CA LEU A 443 51.61 10.72 13.38
C LEU A 443 51.99 9.50 14.25
N THR A 444 52.72 9.73 15.34
CA THR A 444 53.12 8.67 16.28
C THR A 444 52.24 8.63 17.54
N VAL A 445 51.20 9.48 17.60
CA VAL A 445 50.25 9.45 18.71
C VAL A 445 49.31 8.28 18.51
N GLU A 446 49.28 7.39 19.47
CA GLU A 446 48.37 6.24 19.50
C GLU A 446 47.26 6.48 20.52
N PRO A 447 46.04 5.96 20.27
CA PRO A 447 44.96 6.08 21.23
C PRO A 447 45.18 5.12 22.42
N ASN A 448 44.99 5.62 23.62
CA ASN A 448 44.98 4.80 24.84
C ASN A 448 43.53 4.40 25.13
N TYR A 449 43.23 3.11 25.02
CA TYR A 449 41.93 2.54 25.34
C TYR A 449 41.84 2.19 26.82
N LEU A 450 40.80 2.67 27.52
CA LEU A 450 40.55 2.41 28.92
C LEU A 450 39.92 1.02 29.10
N GLN A 451 40.74 0.00 29.34
CA GLN A 451 40.40 -1.42 29.21
C GLN A 451 39.80 -2.09 30.48
N VAL A 452 39.22 -1.36 31.40
CA VAL A 452 38.45 -2.01 32.49
C VAL A 452 37.18 -2.64 31.92
N ARG A 453 36.93 -3.89 32.28
CA ARG A 453 35.75 -4.65 31.85
C ARG A 453 34.81 -4.97 32.99
N GLY A 454 33.52 -4.87 32.74
CA GLY A 454 32.42 -5.38 33.55
C GLY A 454 31.37 -6.05 32.69
N VAL A 455 30.45 -6.76 33.31
CA VAL A 455 29.29 -7.34 32.64
C VAL A 455 28.24 -6.25 32.45
N PRO A 456 27.46 -6.19 31.33
CA PRO A 456 26.35 -5.27 31.19
C PRO A 456 25.37 -5.31 32.38
N LEU A 457 24.78 -4.19 32.73
CA LEU A 457 23.78 -4.10 33.81
C LEU A 457 22.53 -4.90 33.41
N GLY A 458 21.91 -5.59 34.36
CA GLY A 458 20.74 -6.43 34.14
C GLY A 458 21.04 -7.87 33.76
N ILE A 459 22.30 -8.23 33.40
CA ILE A 459 22.68 -9.61 33.08
C ILE A 459 22.85 -10.46 34.33
N LEU A 460 23.41 -9.89 35.39
CA LEU A 460 23.64 -10.58 36.66
C LEU A 460 22.92 -9.87 37.82
N PRO A 461 22.36 -10.59 38.78
CA PRO A 461 21.71 -10.00 39.96
C PRO A 461 22.62 -9.08 40.77
N SER A 462 23.90 -9.38 40.80
CA SER A 462 24.91 -8.55 41.45
C SER A 462 26.03 -8.17 40.49
N TRP A 463 26.20 -6.84 40.32
CA TRP A 463 27.26 -6.33 39.46
C TRP A 463 28.58 -6.23 40.23
N ARG A 464 29.66 -6.76 39.66
CA ARG A 464 31.01 -6.72 40.22
C ARG A 464 31.99 -6.34 39.13
N ALA A 465 32.63 -5.22 39.28
CA ALA A 465 33.77 -4.83 38.46
C ALA A 465 34.75 -3.95 39.28
N ASN A 466 35.93 -3.79 38.77
CA ASN A 466 36.93 -2.88 39.31
C ASN A 466 36.82 -1.54 38.60
N SER A 467 37.26 -0.50 39.27
CA SER A 467 37.50 0.80 38.64
C SER A 467 38.92 0.91 38.12
N GLY A 468 39.05 1.64 37.01
CA GLY A 468 40.37 2.05 36.51
C GLY A 468 40.67 3.48 36.94
N THR A 469 41.94 3.83 36.98
CA THR A 469 42.37 5.17 37.33
C THR A 469 43.45 5.64 36.35
N LEU A 470 43.34 6.88 35.89
CA LEU A 470 44.33 7.51 35.03
C LEU A 470 44.53 8.97 35.46
N THR A 471 45.75 9.46 35.40
CA THR A 471 46.06 10.91 35.58
C THR A 471 46.15 11.53 34.21
N LEU A 472 45.39 12.60 33.98
CA LEU A 472 45.32 13.33 32.71
C LEU A 472 46.27 14.54 32.76
N SER A 473 46.77 14.92 31.61
CA SER A 473 47.60 16.11 31.40
C SER A 473 46.82 17.20 30.66
N SER A 474 47.24 18.45 30.76
CA SER A 474 46.65 19.53 29.93
C SER A 474 46.81 19.25 28.45
N GLY A 475 45.71 19.31 27.70
CA GLY A 475 45.61 18.99 26.28
C GLY A 475 45.22 17.52 26.03
N ASP A 476 44.98 16.71 27.08
CA ASP A 476 44.42 15.36 26.93
C ASP A 476 42.91 15.43 26.70
N ILE A 477 42.42 14.56 25.83
CA ILE A 477 40.98 14.38 25.57
C ILE A 477 40.57 12.96 25.91
N VAL A 478 39.45 12.85 26.60
CA VAL A 478 38.75 11.59 26.86
C VAL A 478 37.50 11.56 26.00
N LEU A 479 37.31 10.49 25.21
CA LEU A 479 36.18 10.32 24.31
C LEU A 479 35.41 9.05 24.70
N LEU A 480 34.12 9.19 24.96
CA LEU A 480 33.15 8.13 25.20
C LEU A 480 32.19 8.10 24.02
N ILE A 481 31.88 6.91 23.51
CA ILE A 481 31.02 6.71 22.32
C ILE A 481 30.13 5.50 22.51
N SER A 482 28.97 5.47 21.85
CA SER A 482 28.20 4.23 21.66
C SER A 482 28.64 3.45 20.41
N ASP A 483 28.16 2.21 20.29
CA ASP A 483 28.51 1.32 19.18
C ASP A 483 27.95 1.80 17.83
N GLY A 484 26.82 2.52 17.81
CA GLY A 484 26.29 3.12 16.59
C GLY A 484 27.26 4.09 15.88
N ILE A 485 28.32 4.55 16.56
CA ILE A 485 29.41 5.31 15.93
C ILE A 485 30.38 4.35 15.21
N THR A 486 30.82 3.29 15.86
CA THR A 486 31.83 2.37 15.31
C THR A 486 31.26 1.34 14.36
N GLU A 487 30.00 0.98 14.52
CA GLU A 487 29.28 0.04 13.65
C GLU A 487 28.66 0.71 12.42
N ALA A 488 28.71 2.04 12.34
CA ALA A 488 28.23 2.79 11.19
C ALA A 488 28.87 2.30 9.88
N THR A 489 28.02 2.01 8.89
CA THR A 489 28.44 1.47 7.59
C THR A 489 29.09 2.56 6.74
N VAL A 490 30.34 2.34 6.33
CA VAL A 490 31.12 3.26 5.46
C VAL A 490 30.94 2.85 4.00
N ILE A 491 30.64 3.84 3.15
CA ILE A 491 30.57 3.67 1.71
C ILE A 491 31.88 4.17 1.12
N ASP A 492 32.73 3.29 0.61
CA ASP A 492 33.98 3.65 -0.07
C ASP A 492 33.68 4.47 -1.34
N THR A 493 33.76 5.80 -1.20
CA THR A 493 33.66 6.76 -2.33
C THR A 493 35.01 7.04 -2.98
N MET A 494 36.12 6.64 -2.37
CA MET A 494 37.47 6.83 -2.92
C MET A 494 37.82 5.69 -3.88
N GLY A 495 37.68 5.96 -5.17
CA GLY A 495 38.16 5.13 -6.24
C GLY A 495 39.68 4.85 -6.12
N SER A 496 40.04 3.71 -5.57
CA SER A 496 41.23 3.03 -5.99
C SER A 496 40.99 2.55 -7.41
N SER A 497 41.68 3.13 -8.38
CA SER A 497 41.65 2.82 -9.80
C SER A 497 42.30 1.45 -10.10
N ASN A 498 41.78 0.42 -9.47
CA ASN A 498 42.01 -0.96 -9.89
C ASN A 498 40.66 -1.62 -10.14
N CYS A 499 40.32 -1.72 -11.41
CA CYS A 499 39.19 -2.42 -11.94
C CYS A 499 38.95 -3.76 -11.23
N ALA A 500 37.87 -3.86 -10.47
CA ALA A 500 37.23 -5.14 -10.20
C ALA A 500 36.64 -5.66 -11.52
N LYS A 501 37.32 -6.57 -12.18
CA LYS A 501 36.95 -7.22 -13.43
C LYS A 501 35.87 -8.30 -13.27
N ASN A 502 35.30 -8.49 -12.09
CA ASN A 502 34.23 -9.45 -11.84
C ASN A 502 33.20 -8.78 -10.94
N GLY A 503 31.98 -8.62 -11.39
CA GLY A 503 30.86 -7.94 -10.72
C GLY A 503 30.48 -8.45 -9.32
N GLU A 504 31.43 -8.40 -8.39
CA GLU A 504 31.21 -8.67 -6.97
C GLU A 504 30.59 -7.45 -6.29
N PRO A 505 29.60 -7.66 -5.42
CA PRO A 505 28.95 -6.55 -4.70
C PRO A 505 30.00 -5.84 -3.83
N ARG A 506 29.93 -4.50 -3.80
CA ARG A 506 30.73 -3.63 -2.93
C ARG A 506 30.56 -4.11 -1.48
N THR A 507 31.64 -4.50 -0.83
CA THR A 507 31.64 -4.86 0.58
C THR A 507 31.50 -3.59 1.41
N ASN A 508 30.34 -3.38 2.02
CA ASN A 508 30.16 -2.36 3.03
C ASN A 508 31.04 -2.75 4.23
N SER A 509 31.93 -1.86 4.66
CA SER A 509 32.74 -2.03 5.86
C SER A 509 32.22 -1.13 6.98
N MET A 510 32.30 -1.60 8.24
CA MET A 510 32.04 -0.76 9.40
C MET A 510 33.18 0.26 9.58
N LEU A 511 32.87 1.44 10.12
CA LEU A 511 33.85 2.46 10.46
C LEU A 511 34.94 1.91 11.38
N GLY A 512 34.53 1.15 12.40
CA GLY A 512 35.40 0.55 13.40
C GLY A 512 36.17 1.56 14.24
N SER A 513 36.87 1.08 15.26
CA SER A 513 37.70 1.95 16.11
C SER A 513 38.87 2.59 15.35
N SER A 514 39.42 1.91 14.35
CA SER A 514 40.52 2.44 13.52
C SER A 514 40.07 3.54 12.58
N GLY A 515 38.90 3.41 11.96
CA GLY A 515 38.32 4.45 11.11
C GLY A 515 37.95 5.69 11.91
N LEU A 516 37.33 5.49 13.08
CA LEU A 516 37.04 6.61 13.99
C LEU A 516 38.33 7.33 14.42
N TRP A 517 39.39 6.59 14.77
CA TRP A 517 40.64 7.18 15.15
C TRP A 517 41.25 8.05 14.04
N GLN A 518 41.17 7.62 12.78
CA GLN A 518 41.62 8.43 11.64
C GLN A 518 40.86 9.75 11.57
N LEU A 519 39.55 9.77 11.78
CA LEU A 519 38.75 10.99 11.79
C LEU A 519 39.13 11.89 12.97
N VAL A 520 39.30 11.32 14.17
CA VAL A 520 39.70 12.06 15.38
C VAL A 520 41.03 12.79 15.20
N ILE A 521 42.02 12.15 14.61
CA ILE A 521 43.33 12.79 14.38
C ILE A 521 43.29 13.84 13.27
N GLU A 522 42.34 13.80 12.35
CA GLU A 522 42.13 14.81 11.30
C GLU A 522 41.49 16.10 11.82
N GLU A 523 40.80 16.06 12.97
CA GLU A 523 40.12 17.23 13.53
C GLU A 523 41.06 18.42 13.81
N PRO A 524 40.57 19.65 13.55
CA PRO A 524 41.32 20.88 13.81
C PRO A 524 41.33 21.23 15.31
N THR A 525 42.12 22.26 15.66
CA THR A 525 42.07 22.85 17.00
C THR A 525 41.26 24.15 16.96
N PRO A 526 40.34 24.35 17.90
CA PRO A 526 39.99 23.48 19.04
C PRO A 526 39.20 22.24 18.61
N PHE A 527 39.34 21.14 19.34
CA PHE A 527 38.59 19.91 19.08
C PHE A 527 37.09 20.14 19.24
N ASP A 528 36.30 19.76 18.22
CA ASP A 528 34.84 19.97 18.21
C ASP A 528 34.11 18.72 17.79
N LEU A 529 33.23 18.20 18.68
CA LEU A 529 32.43 17.03 18.40
C LEU A 529 31.43 17.21 17.26
N THR A 530 30.95 18.43 17.04
CA THR A 530 30.03 18.74 15.95
C THR A 530 30.68 18.49 14.59
N ASN A 531 31.94 18.92 14.43
CA ASN A 531 32.73 18.69 13.22
C ASN A 531 33.03 17.21 13.02
N LEU A 532 33.46 16.52 14.09
CA LEU A 532 33.70 15.07 14.03
C LEU A 532 32.47 14.29 13.59
N LEU A 533 31.30 14.61 14.15
CA LEU A 533 30.04 13.97 13.75
C LEU A 533 29.67 14.29 12.29
N ALA A 534 29.94 15.51 11.82
CA ALA A 534 29.72 15.86 10.42
C ALA A 534 30.60 15.00 9.49
N HIS A 535 31.87 14.80 9.82
CA HIS A 535 32.79 13.93 9.07
C HIS A 535 32.34 12.45 9.11
N ILE A 536 31.87 11.96 10.25
CA ILE A 536 31.30 10.61 10.37
C ILE A 536 30.09 10.45 9.43
N ARG A 537 29.16 11.41 9.46
CA ARG A 537 27.96 11.40 8.60
C ARG A 537 28.31 11.47 7.12
N GLU A 538 29.31 12.24 6.75
CA GLU A 538 29.79 12.29 5.37
C GLU A 538 30.33 10.93 4.91
N ARG A 539 31.16 10.26 5.74
CA ARG A 539 31.69 8.92 5.46
C ARG A 539 30.62 7.83 5.38
N THR A 540 29.53 7.95 6.14
CA THR A 540 28.41 7.01 6.16
C THR A 540 27.26 7.40 5.21
N ASN A 541 27.46 8.45 4.37
CA ASN A 541 26.45 8.97 3.45
C ASN A 541 25.12 9.32 4.14
N ASN A 542 25.17 9.83 5.37
CA ASN A 542 24.03 10.15 6.23
C ASN A 542 23.11 8.95 6.57
N VAL A 543 23.56 7.71 6.41
CA VAL A 543 22.82 6.52 6.84
C VAL A 543 23.14 6.29 8.32
N GLN A 544 22.10 6.29 9.14
CA GLN A 544 22.16 6.02 10.56
C GLN A 544 21.35 4.76 10.87
N GLU A 545 22.05 3.67 11.20
CA GLU A 545 21.44 2.35 11.45
C GLU A 545 21.15 2.12 12.93
N ASP A 546 21.90 2.79 13.82
CA ASP A 546 21.74 2.76 15.27
C ASP A 546 21.90 4.13 15.92
N ASP A 547 21.51 4.23 17.20
CA ASP A 547 21.65 5.43 17.98
C ASP A 547 23.14 5.83 18.07
N GLN A 548 23.44 7.13 17.95
CA GLN A 548 24.80 7.64 17.94
C GLN A 548 24.99 8.61 19.10
N THR A 549 25.74 8.18 20.10
CA THR A 549 26.09 9.00 21.26
C THR A 549 27.58 9.19 21.37
N ILE A 550 27.98 10.43 21.59
CA ILE A 550 29.38 10.83 21.72
C ILE A 550 29.53 11.91 22.79
N LEU A 551 30.51 11.73 23.66
CA LEU A 551 30.86 12.66 24.73
C LEU A 551 32.37 12.83 24.84
N SER A 552 32.84 14.05 24.97
CA SER A 552 34.27 14.33 25.20
C SER A 552 34.48 15.21 26.41
N LEU A 553 35.61 14.98 27.09
CA LEU A 553 36.19 15.86 28.08
C LEU A 553 37.60 16.22 27.64
N GLU A 554 37.88 17.51 27.48
CA GLU A 554 39.22 18.04 27.21
C GLU A 554 39.77 18.73 28.46
N VAL A 555 40.97 18.38 28.90
CA VAL A 555 41.67 19.03 30.00
C VAL A 555 42.41 20.30 29.48
N LEU A 556 42.04 21.45 30.00
CA LEU A 556 42.56 22.73 29.59
C LEU A 556 43.90 23.11 30.23
#